data_7a4d673413a7d38376aa455a215b2360
#
_entry.id   7a4d673413a7d38376aa455a215b2360
#
_cell.length_a   1.000
_cell.length_b   1.000
_cell.length_c   1.000
_cell.angle_alpha   90.00
_cell.angle_beta   90.00
_cell.angle_gamma   90.00
#
_symmetry.space_group_name_H-M   'P 1'
#
loop_
_entity.id
_entity.type
_entity.pdbx_description
1 polymer ?
#
loop_
_entity_poly.entity_id
_entity_poly.type
_entity_poly.pdbx_seq_one_letter_code
_entity_poly.pdbx_strand_id
1 'polypeptide(L)'
;MNNSQTYFHNFESIDKKKKSILFIAGAGMDHRLVRAIKLPSAEYNKPLIIDLPGHGDSKGLSSNRIETYSKFLIDALSNYDLKDLSLCGHSMGGLVALDMVTKHNYSAKSLILVNSIYPTRVADALLAKAKTGN
;
A
#
# COMPACT_ATOMS: atom_id res chain seq x y z
N MET A 1 -11.06 10.88 -8.92
CA MET A 1 -9.66 11.25 -8.72
C MET A 1 -8.93 11.31 -10.04
N ASN A 2 -8.16 12.34 -10.25
CA ASN A 2 -7.37 12.47 -11.46
C ASN A 2 -6.15 11.54 -11.35
N ASN A 3 -6.12 10.46 -12.16
CA ASN A 3 -5.04 9.46 -12.15
C ASN A 3 -3.65 10.07 -12.39
N SER A 4 -3.57 11.29 -12.92
CA SER A 4 -2.30 11.99 -13.15
C SER A 4 -1.57 12.42 -11.86
N GLN A 5 -2.21 12.29 -10.71
CA GLN A 5 -1.65 12.68 -9.41
C GLN A 5 -1.23 11.48 -8.54
N THR A 6 -1.52 10.27 -8.99
CA THR A 6 -1.22 9.02 -8.27
C THR A 6 -0.08 8.29 -8.97
N TYR A 7 0.94 7.92 -8.20
CA TYR A 7 2.06 7.15 -8.74
C TYR A 7 1.86 5.65 -8.53
N PHE A 8 1.83 4.94 -9.66
CA PHE A 8 1.71 3.48 -9.74
C PHE A 8 3.05 2.87 -10.16
N HIS A 9 3.68 2.11 -9.30
CA HIS A 9 4.98 1.49 -9.56
C HIS A 9 4.82 0.06 -10.10
N ASN A 10 5.45 -0.22 -11.24
CA ASN A 10 5.42 -1.51 -11.96
C ASN A 10 4.04 -1.91 -12.54
N PHE A 11 3.09 -0.99 -12.59
CA PHE A 11 1.76 -1.27 -13.15
C PHE A 11 1.73 -1.32 -14.68
N GLU A 12 2.72 -0.74 -15.33
CA GLU A 12 2.84 -0.71 -16.80
C GLU A 12 3.15 -2.08 -17.43
N SER A 13 3.69 -3.02 -16.64
CA SER A 13 4.16 -4.31 -17.10
C SER A 13 3.36 -5.50 -16.54
N ILE A 14 2.10 -5.27 -16.12
CA ILE A 14 1.28 -6.33 -15.55
C ILE A 14 0.88 -7.36 -16.63
N ASP A 15 1.19 -8.62 -16.35
CA ASP A 15 0.68 -9.77 -17.07
C ASP A 15 -0.55 -10.32 -16.32
N LYS A 16 -1.73 -10.26 -16.95
CA LYS A 16 -3.00 -10.69 -16.34
C LYS A 16 -3.07 -12.18 -16.02
N LYS A 17 -2.16 -12.98 -16.55
CA LYS A 17 -2.07 -14.42 -16.27
C LYS A 17 -1.30 -14.73 -15.00
N LYS A 18 -0.51 -13.78 -14.50
CA LYS A 18 0.33 -13.94 -13.32
C LYS A 18 -0.36 -13.40 -12.08
N LYS A 19 0.03 -13.97 -10.93
CA LYS A 19 -0.37 -13.46 -9.61
C LYS A 19 0.29 -12.12 -9.33
N SER A 20 -0.32 -11.32 -8.49
CA SER A 20 0.22 -10.02 -8.09
C SER A 20 0.23 -9.87 -6.58
N ILE A 21 1.23 -9.17 -6.07
CA ILE A 21 1.30 -8.71 -4.69
C ILE A 21 1.37 -7.19 -4.70
N LEU A 22 0.43 -6.55 -4.05
CA LEU A 22 0.47 -5.11 -3.77
C LEU A 22 1.13 -4.89 -2.42
N PHE A 23 2.23 -4.18 -2.42
CA PHE A 23 2.91 -3.74 -1.19
C PHE A 23 2.34 -2.39 -0.77
N ILE A 24 2.03 -2.25 0.50
CA ILE A 24 1.52 -1.01 1.09
C ILE A 24 2.54 -0.53 2.10
N ALA A 25 3.15 0.62 1.82
CA ALA A 25 4.23 1.15 2.62
C ALA A 25 3.75 1.73 3.95
N GLY A 26 4.64 1.81 4.91
CA GLY A 26 4.42 2.49 6.17
C GLY A 26 4.48 4.01 6.03
N ALA A 27 4.20 4.71 7.12
CA ALA A 27 4.25 6.17 7.17
C ALA A 27 5.64 6.68 6.78
N GLY A 28 5.69 7.66 5.88
CA GLY A 28 6.92 8.26 5.40
C GLY A 28 7.71 7.40 4.40
N MET A 29 7.16 6.27 3.98
CA MET A 29 7.79 5.35 3.02
C MET A 29 7.07 5.41 1.67
N ASP A 30 7.70 4.87 0.63
CA ASP A 30 7.19 4.92 -0.74
C ASP A 30 7.63 3.69 -1.57
N HIS A 31 7.43 3.77 -2.89
CA HIS A 31 7.72 2.69 -3.84
C HIS A 31 9.16 2.16 -3.79
N ARG A 32 10.11 2.91 -3.25
CA ARG A 32 11.50 2.44 -3.09
C ARG A 32 11.61 1.23 -2.14
N LEU A 33 10.58 1.02 -1.29
CA LEU A 33 10.48 -0.15 -0.42
C LEU A 33 10.64 -1.47 -1.18
N VAL A 34 10.11 -1.55 -2.41
CA VAL A 34 10.09 -2.82 -3.17
C VAL A 34 11.34 -3.04 -4.02
N ARG A 35 12.31 -2.12 -4.04
CA ARG A 35 13.52 -2.25 -4.88
C ARG A 35 14.33 -3.51 -4.60
N ALA A 36 14.36 -3.96 -3.37
CA ALA A 36 15.10 -5.15 -2.96
C ALA A 36 14.26 -6.43 -2.99
N ILE A 37 12.97 -6.32 -3.29
CA ILE A 37 12.06 -7.46 -3.29
C ILE A 37 12.05 -8.10 -4.67
N LYS A 38 12.37 -9.40 -4.70
CA LYS A 38 12.32 -10.21 -5.91
C LYS A 38 11.29 -11.31 -5.73
N LEU A 39 10.35 -11.39 -6.65
CA LEU A 39 9.34 -12.45 -6.69
C LEU A 39 9.66 -13.40 -7.85
N PRO A 40 9.28 -14.70 -7.74
CA PRO A 40 9.45 -15.67 -8.83
C PRO A 40 8.72 -15.21 -10.09
N SER A 41 9.45 -14.78 -11.10
CA SER A 41 8.91 -14.14 -12.30
C SER A 41 8.08 -15.07 -13.20
N ALA A 42 8.20 -16.40 -13.04
CA ALA A 42 7.38 -17.35 -13.74
C ALA A 42 5.92 -17.31 -13.28
N GLU A 43 5.67 -16.99 -12.00
CA GLU A 43 4.35 -17.04 -11.37
C GLU A 43 3.79 -15.64 -11.02
N TYR A 44 4.67 -14.69 -10.74
CA TYR A 44 4.29 -13.38 -10.22
C TYR A 44 4.70 -12.25 -11.15
N ASN A 45 3.87 -11.22 -11.20
CA ASN A 45 4.27 -9.91 -11.69
C ASN A 45 5.36 -9.31 -10.79
N LYS A 46 6.07 -8.30 -11.28
CA LYS A 46 6.96 -7.50 -10.44
C LYS A 46 6.19 -6.95 -9.23
N PRO A 47 6.85 -6.75 -8.07
CA PRO A 47 6.18 -6.16 -6.91
C PRO A 47 5.46 -4.87 -7.29
N LEU A 48 4.17 -4.80 -6.98
CA LEU A 48 3.34 -3.61 -7.22
C LEU A 48 3.30 -2.75 -5.96
N ILE A 49 3.35 -1.44 -6.12
CA ILE A 49 3.11 -0.51 -5.04
C ILE A 49 2.52 0.79 -5.61
N ILE A 50 1.57 1.35 -4.87
CA ILE A 50 0.98 2.66 -5.16
C ILE A 50 1.42 3.60 -4.03
N ASP A 51 2.07 4.70 -4.37
CA ASP A 51 2.43 5.69 -3.38
C ASP A 51 1.18 6.34 -2.79
N LEU A 52 1.07 6.34 -1.47
CA LEU A 52 -0.06 6.94 -0.77
C LEU A 52 -0.06 8.47 -0.93
N PRO A 53 -1.21 9.15 -0.80
CA PRO A 53 -1.24 10.61 -0.83
C PRO A 53 -0.23 11.23 0.14
N GLY A 54 0.53 12.19 -0.32
CA GLY A 54 1.58 12.84 0.46
C GLY A 54 2.85 12.02 0.66
N HIS A 55 2.97 10.88 -0.05
CA HIS A 55 4.15 10.00 0.01
C HIS A 55 4.75 9.81 -1.38
N GLY A 56 6.07 9.67 -1.44
CA GLY A 56 6.79 9.38 -2.68
C GLY A 56 6.45 10.35 -3.80
N ASP A 57 6.08 9.81 -4.95
CA ASP A 57 5.75 10.56 -6.15
C ASP A 57 4.24 10.82 -6.31
N SER A 58 3.41 10.35 -5.38
CA SER A 58 1.99 10.71 -5.34
C SER A 58 1.80 12.10 -4.75
N LYS A 59 0.90 12.86 -5.37
CA LYS A 59 0.51 14.17 -4.87
C LYS A 59 -0.62 14.06 -3.85
N GLY A 60 -1.00 15.18 -3.28
CA GLY A 60 -2.04 15.25 -2.27
C GLY A 60 -1.48 15.39 -0.86
N LEU A 61 -2.37 15.40 0.10
CA LEU A 61 -2.02 15.54 1.51
C LEU A 61 -2.04 14.18 2.19
N SER A 62 -1.05 13.94 3.05
CA SER A 62 -1.09 12.81 3.96
C SER A 62 -2.26 12.95 4.94
N SER A 63 -2.74 11.81 5.42
CA SER A 63 -3.89 11.73 6.33
C SER A 63 -3.46 11.18 7.68
N ASN A 64 -4.19 11.56 8.72
CA ASN A 64 -4.08 10.97 10.05
C ASN A 64 -5.08 9.81 10.26
N ARG A 65 -5.78 9.40 9.20
CA ARG A 65 -6.80 8.34 9.26
C ARG A 65 -6.45 7.20 8.30
N ILE A 66 -6.41 5.99 8.83
CA ILE A 66 -6.17 4.77 8.06
C ILE A 66 -7.22 4.61 6.95
N GLU A 67 -8.49 4.85 7.26
CA GLU A 67 -9.59 4.72 6.32
C GLU A 67 -9.42 5.57 5.05
N THR A 68 -8.83 6.75 5.17
CA THR A 68 -8.54 7.61 4.01
C THR A 68 -7.62 6.91 3.01
N TYR A 69 -6.58 6.24 3.50
CA TYR A 69 -5.66 5.49 2.65
C TYR A 69 -6.30 4.23 2.08
N SER A 70 -7.14 3.54 2.86
CA SER A 70 -7.86 2.34 2.40
C SER A 70 -8.77 2.67 1.23
N LYS A 71 -9.59 3.69 1.36
CA LYS A 71 -10.49 4.15 0.29
C LYS A 71 -9.72 4.61 -0.94
N PHE A 72 -8.61 5.32 -0.75
CA PHE A 72 -7.73 5.75 -1.83
C PHE A 72 -7.21 4.55 -2.64
N LEU A 73 -6.69 3.53 -1.96
CA LEU A 73 -6.15 2.34 -2.63
C LEU A 73 -7.24 1.53 -3.34
N ILE A 74 -8.40 1.36 -2.72
CA ILE A 74 -9.53 0.65 -3.35
C ILE A 74 -9.95 1.37 -4.63
N ASP A 75 -10.06 2.69 -4.59
CA ASP A 75 -10.39 3.49 -5.77
C ASP A 75 -9.32 3.37 -6.85
N ALA A 76 -8.05 3.51 -6.48
CA ALA A 76 -6.93 3.40 -7.41
C ALA A 76 -6.87 2.01 -8.08
N LEU A 77 -7.14 0.95 -7.33
CA LEU A 77 -7.13 -0.43 -7.84
C LEU A 77 -8.34 -0.76 -8.71
N SER A 78 -9.42 0.00 -8.62
CA SER A 78 -10.67 -0.27 -9.35
C SER A 78 -10.51 -0.25 -10.87
N ASN A 79 -9.47 0.40 -11.37
CA ASN A 79 -9.17 0.48 -12.81
C ASN A 79 -8.30 -0.69 -13.32
N TYR A 80 -7.92 -1.62 -12.44
CA TYR A 80 -7.05 -2.74 -12.78
C TYR A 80 -7.73 -4.07 -12.50
N ASP A 81 -7.65 -4.97 -13.47
CA ASP A 81 -8.08 -6.35 -13.33
C ASP A 81 -6.87 -7.21 -12.92
N LEU A 82 -6.70 -7.40 -11.61
CA LEU A 82 -5.55 -8.11 -11.04
C LEU A 82 -5.96 -9.50 -10.56
N LYS A 83 -5.38 -10.52 -11.21
CA LYS A 83 -5.62 -11.91 -10.82
C LYS A 83 -4.92 -12.23 -9.49
N ASP A 84 -5.65 -12.91 -8.61
CA ASP A 84 -5.10 -13.43 -7.35
C ASP A 84 -4.25 -12.40 -6.61
N LEU A 85 -4.78 -11.19 -6.42
CA LEU A 85 -4.07 -10.12 -5.74
C LEU A 85 -3.94 -10.40 -4.25
N SER A 86 -2.71 -10.45 -3.76
CA SER A 86 -2.39 -10.45 -2.33
C SER A 86 -1.97 -9.06 -1.88
N LEU A 87 -2.30 -8.72 -0.64
CA LEU A 87 -1.89 -7.46 -0.02
C LEU A 87 -0.76 -7.75 0.99
N CYS A 88 0.31 -6.99 0.90
CA CYS A 88 1.42 -7.05 1.85
C CYS A 88 1.66 -5.67 2.43
N GLY A 89 1.25 -5.46 3.68
CA GLY A 89 1.38 -4.17 4.36
C GLY A 89 2.49 -4.16 5.39
N HIS A 90 3.32 -3.11 5.35
CA HIS A 90 4.39 -2.87 6.31
C HIS A 90 4.01 -1.76 7.27
N SER A 91 4.08 -2.01 8.58
CA SER A 91 3.77 -1.03 9.63
C SER A 91 2.37 -0.43 9.44
N MET A 92 2.24 0.88 9.27
CA MET A 92 0.96 1.54 8.96
C MET A 92 0.27 0.91 7.73
N GLY A 93 1.03 0.51 6.71
CA GLY A 93 0.50 -0.16 5.52
C GLY A 93 -0.21 -1.47 5.84
N GLY A 94 0.19 -2.16 6.90
CA GLY A 94 -0.50 -3.35 7.39
C GLY A 94 -1.88 -3.02 7.96
N LEU A 95 -2.01 -1.90 8.68
CA LEU A 95 -3.30 -1.43 9.17
C LEU A 95 -4.21 -1.00 8.02
N VAL A 96 -3.66 -0.39 6.99
CA VAL A 96 -4.40 -0.02 5.77
C VAL A 96 -4.92 -1.29 5.07
N ALA A 97 -4.07 -2.29 4.87
CA ALA A 97 -4.46 -3.56 4.26
C ALA A 97 -5.56 -4.27 5.07
N LEU A 98 -5.42 -4.30 6.38
CA LEU A 98 -6.41 -4.88 7.28
C LEU A 98 -7.75 -4.15 7.18
N ASP A 99 -7.75 -2.83 7.15
CA ASP A 99 -8.94 -1.99 7.01
C ASP A 99 -9.65 -2.24 5.66
N MET A 100 -8.89 -2.35 4.58
CA MET A 100 -9.42 -2.68 3.25
C MET A 100 -10.22 -3.98 3.27
N VAL A 101 -9.67 -5.02 3.88
CA VAL A 101 -10.27 -6.35 3.90
C VAL A 101 -11.44 -6.42 4.89
N THR A 102 -11.31 -5.86 6.08
CA THR A 102 -12.30 -6.03 7.16
C THR A 102 -13.45 -5.04 7.08
N LYS A 103 -13.17 -3.76 6.85
CA LYS A 103 -14.22 -2.72 6.83
C LYS A 103 -14.81 -2.47 5.45
N HIS A 104 -14.02 -2.66 4.39
CA HIS A 104 -14.45 -2.39 3.02
C HIS A 104 -14.71 -3.66 2.20
N ASN A 105 -14.57 -4.83 2.82
CA ASN A 105 -14.79 -6.13 2.17
C ASN A 105 -14.00 -6.30 0.87
N TYR A 106 -12.81 -5.70 0.80
CA TYR A 106 -11.94 -5.84 -0.35
C TYR A 106 -11.50 -7.31 -0.51
N SER A 107 -11.71 -7.87 -1.70
CA SER A 107 -11.38 -9.27 -1.96
C SER A 107 -9.89 -9.41 -2.28
N ALA A 108 -9.12 -9.90 -1.33
CA ALA A 108 -7.71 -10.24 -1.51
C ALA A 108 -7.50 -11.75 -1.41
N LYS A 109 -6.56 -12.27 -2.20
CA LYS A 109 -6.18 -13.68 -2.14
C LYS A 109 -5.54 -14.06 -0.82
N SER A 110 -4.68 -13.20 -0.32
CA SER A 110 -4.06 -13.33 1.01
C SER A 110 -3.69 -11.95 1.56
N LEU A 111 -3.50 -11.90 2.88
CA LEU A 111 -3.11 -10.71 3.61
C LEU A 111 -1.82 -11.03 4.37
N ILE A 112 -0.76 -10.28 4.08
CA ILE A 112 0.55 -10.42 4.70
C ILE A 112 0.82 -9.15 5.50
N LEU A 113 1.06 -9.29 6.79
CA LEU A 113 1.37 -8.18 7.69
C LEU A 113 2.83 -8.27 8.13
N VAL A 114 3.58 -7.21 7.86
CA VAL A 114 4.99 -7.11 8.21
C VAL A 114 5.18 -5.97 9.20
N ASN A 115 5.68 -6.29 10.39
CA ASN A 115 5.89 -5.32 11.47
C ASN A 115 4.62 -4.50 11.77
N SER A 116 3.46 -5.15 11.72
CA SER A 116 2.15 -4.55 11.99
C SER A 116 1.46 -5.32 13.09
N ILE A 117 0.98 -4.60 14.10
CA ILE A 117 0.23 -5.16 15.23
C ILE A 117 -1.02 -4.31 15.43
N TYR A 118 -2.13 -4.96 15.74
CA TYR A 118 -3.36 -4.26 16.09
C TYR A 118 -3.79 -4.63 17.52
N PRO A 119 -4.03 -3.65 18.39
CA PRO A 119 -3.75 -2.22 18.22
C PRO A 119 -2.24 -1.92 18.20
N THR A 120 -1.85 -0.91 17.40
CA THR A 120 -0.44 -0.53 17.28
C THR A 120 -0.08 0.52 18.32
N ARG A 121 1.02 0.24 19.08
CA ARG A 121 1.66 1.27 19.91
C ARG A 121 2.72 1.97 19.09
N VAL A 122 2.71 3.29 19.15
CA VAL A 122 3.72 4.12 18.50
C VAL A 122 4.64 4.71 19.58
N ALA A 123 5.95 4.62 19.37
CA ALA A 123 6.92 5.16 20.33
C ALA A 123 6.71 6.67 20.53
N ASP A 124 6.80 7.13 21.79
CA ASP A 124 6.56 8.54 22.14
C ASP A 124 7.45 9.50 21.37
N ALA A 125 8.69 9.11 21.09
CA ALA A 125 9.61 9.91 20.29
C ALA A 125 9.10 10.15 18.85
N LEU A 126 8.46 9.15 18.25
CA LEU A 126 7.85 9.29 16.92
C LEU A 126 6.60 10.16 16.95
N LEU A 127 5.78 10.01 18.00
CA LEU A 127 4.60 10.86 18.19
C LEU A 127 5.01 12.33 18.38
N ALA A 128 6.07 12.59 19.14
CA ALA A 128 6.60 13.94 19.33
C ALA A 128 7.07 14.54 17.99
N LYS A 129 7.82 13.78 17.18
CA LYS A 129 8.25 14.22 15.84
C LYS A 129 7.07 14.52 14.93
N ALA A 130 6.04 13.68 14.93
CA ALA A 130 4.85 13.89 14.11
C ALA A 130 4.12 15.19 14.49
N LYS A 131 4.05 15.52 15.79
CA LYS A 131 3.43 16.75 16.29
C LYS A 131 4.19 18.00 15.90
N THR A 132 5.51 17.92 15.78
CA THR A 132 6.38 19.07 15.41
C THR A 132 6.56 19.20 13.90
N GLY A 133 6.07 18.28 13.11
CA GLY A 133 6.21 18.28 11.65
C GLY A 133 7.62 17.92 11.15
N ASN A 134 8.45 17.34 11.98
CA ASN A 134 9.81 16.92 11.64
C ASN A 134 9.90 15.41 11.41
#